data_4f03ea2f35e489f5e50cf28b532a696d
#
_entry.id   4f03ea2f35e489f5e50cf28b532a696d
#
_cell.length_a   1.000
_cell.length_b   1.000
_cell.length_c   1.000
_cell.angle_alpha   90.00
_cell.angle_beta   90.00
_cell.angle_gamma   90.00
#
_symmetry.space_group_name_H-M   'P 1'
#
loop_
_entity.id
_entity.type
_entity.pdbx_description
1 polymer ?
#
loop_
_entity_poly.entity_id
_entity_poly.type
_entity_poly.pdbx_seq_one_letter_code
_entity_poly.pdbx_strand_id
1 'polypeptide(L)'
;APGTRRGRGVAVHESFRSVMAQVVEVTIAADGALKVDRVVCAAVHCGLAVNPDVVRAQMEGGIGFALSTALHGAITLKDGAVEQSNFHDYPVLRLAEMPAVEVHIAPSTQPPTGVGEPGVPPLAPALANAIAQ
;
A
#
# COMPACT_ATOMS: atom_id res chain seq x y z
N ALA A 1 24.32 2.83 6.12
CA ALA A 1 24.99 3.82 6.96
C ALA A 1 24.86 3.40 8.42
N PRO A 2 25.80 3.72 9.32
CA PRO A 2 25.66 3.46 10.75
C PRO A 2 24.36 4.09 11.28
N GLY A 3 23.59 3.34 12.07
CA GLY A 3 22.31 3.79 12.60
C GLY A 3 21.10 3.65 11.66
N THR A 4 21.28 3.18 10.43
CA THR A 4 20.17 2.87 9.53
C THR A 4 19.60 1.48 9.86
N ARG A 5 18.28 1.39 9.97
CA ARG A 5 17.54 0.15 10.20
C ARG A 5 16.71 -0.21 8.96
N ARG A 6 16.61 -1.50 8.66
CA ARG A 6 15.71 -2.03 7.63
C ARG A 6 14.66 -2.92 8.27
N GLY A 7 13.45 -2.84 7.78
CA GLY A 7 12.35 -3.69 8.22
C GLY A 7 11.58 -4.28 7.05
N ARG A 8 10.92 -5.41 7.31
CA ARG A 8 10.05 -6.08 6.36
C ARG A 8 8.77 -6.52 7.07
N GLY A 9 7.63 -6.06 6.60
CA GLY A 9 6.33 -6.42 7.16
C GLY A 9 5.44 -7.12 6.14
N VAL A 10 4.58 -7.99 6.63
CA VAL A 10 3.64 -8.77 5.81
C VAL A 10 2.23 -8.56 6.34
N ALA A 11 1.28 -8.45 5.43
CA ALA A 11 -0.15 -8.50 5.75
C ALA A 11 -0.93 -9.18 4.63
N VAL A 12 -2.05 -9.79 5.01
CA VAL A 12 -3.00 -10.45 4.10
C VAL A 12 -4.39 -9.92 4.40
N HIS A 13 -5.15 -9.66 3.37
CA HIS A 13 -6.54 -9.20 3.50
C HIS A 13 -7.43 -9.80 2.42
N GLU A 14 -8.65 -10.13 2.82
CA GLU A 14 -9.71 -10.53 1.90
C GLU A 14 -10.74 -9.42 1.79
N SER A 15 -11.02 -8.96 0.55
CA SER A 15 -12.11 -8.05 0.23
C SER A 15 -12.62 -8.31 -1.18
N PHE A 16 -13.90 -8.06 -1.41
CA PHE A 16 -14.57 -8.29 -2.69
C PHE A 16 -14.39 -9.74 -3.22
N ARG A 17 -14.26 -10.71 -2.32
CA ARG A 17 -13.92 -12.13 -2.60
C ARG A 17 -12.56 -12.33 -3.25
N SER A 18 -11.68 -11.35 -3.16
CA SER A 18 -10.27 -11.45 -3.57
C SER A 18 -9.38 -11.45 -2.35
N VAL A 19 -8.30 -12.21 -2.40
CA VAL A 19 -7.29 -12.30 -1.32
C VAL A 19 -6.00 -11.71 -1.82
N MET A 20 -5.51 -10.67 -1.13
CA MET A 20 -4.25 -10.00 -1.43
C MET A 20 -3.29 -10.15 -0.25
N ALA A 21 -2.04 -10.51 -0.56
CA ALA A 21 -0.94 -10.50 0.39
C ALA A 21 0.06 -9.42 -0.04
N GLN A 22 0.56 -8.64 0.91
CA GLN A 22 1.58 -7.64 0.63
C GLN A 22 2.77 -7.80 1.57
N VAL A 23 3.96 -7.63 1.01
CA VAL A 23 5.23 -7.49 1.73
C VAL A 23 5.74 -6.09 1.48
N VAL A 24 5.97 -5.34 2.55
CA VAL A 24 6.52 -3.98 2.50
C VAL A 24 7.93 -4.00 3.07
N GLU A 25 8.88 -3.42 2.34
CA GLU A 25 10.27 -3.26 2.76
C GLU A 25 10.55 -1.78 3.00
N VAL A 26 11.16 -1.47 4.14
CA VAL A 26 11.45 -0.10 4.54
C VAL A 26 12.90 0.09 4.97
N THR A 27 13.38 1.30 4.79
CA THR A 27 14.61 1.81 5.40
C THR A 27 14.26 2.96 6.31
N ILE A 28 14.76 2.92 7.56
CA ILE A 28 14.60 3.99 8.54
C ILE A 28 15.99 4.53 8.83
N ALA A 29 16.22 5.81 8.54
CA ALA A 29 17.47 6.47 8.76
C ALA A 29 17.70 6.76 10.26
N ALA A 30 18.93 7.12 10.64
CA ALA A 30 19.30 7.40 12.03
C ALA A 30 18.53 8.59 12.64
N ASP A 31 18.05 9.50 11.81
CA ASP A 31 17.22 10.66 12.20
C ASP A 31 15.73 10.32 12.26
N GLY A 32 15.36 9.06 12.00
CA GLY A 32 13.97 8.59 11.98
C GLY A 32 13.27 8.75 10.64
N ALA A 33 13.91 9.29 9.61
CA ALA A 33 13.29 9.41 8.28
C ALA A 33 12.97 8.03 7.71
N LEU A 34 11.71 7.83 7.35
CA LEU A 34 11.18 6.60 6.80
C LEU A 34 11.17 6.67 5.27
N LYS A 35 11.68 5.62 4.64
CA LYS A 35 11.55 5.38 3.21
C LYS A 35 10.96 4.00 2.98
N VAL A 36 9.90 3.94 2.18
CA VAL A 36 9.39 2.67 1.64
C VAL A 36 10.19 2.35 0.39
N ASP A 37 10.93 1.25 0.43
CA ASP A 37 11.84 0.88 -0.66
C ASP A 37 11.14 0.06 -1.74
N ARG A 38 10.26 -0.87 -1.31
CA ARG A 38 9.63 -1.83 -2.19
C ARG A 38 8.33 -2.35 -1.59
N VAL A 39 7.35 -2.62 -2.45
CA VAL A 39 6.13 -3.36 -2.12
C VAL A 39 5.97 -4.52 -3.09
N VAL A 40 5.84 -5.73 -2.56
CA VAL A 40 5.46 -6.91 -3.35
C VAL A 40 4.01 -7.25 -3.02
N CYS A 41 3.16 -7.26 -4.03
CA CYS A 41 1.75 -7.60 -3.90
C CYS A 41 1.47 -8.92 -4.63
N ALA A 42 0.92 -9.88 -3.92
CA ALA A 42 0.42 -11.12 -4.50
C ALA A 42 -1.11 -11.12 -4.49
N ALA A 43 -1.73 -11.13 -5.68
CA ALA A 43 -3.14 -11.50 -5.85
C ALA A 43 -3.25 -13.01 -5.70
N VAL A 44 -3.37 -13.47 -4.46
CA VAL A 44 -3.38 -14.89 -4.09
C VAL A 44 -4.64 -15.57 -4.61
N HIS A 45 -5.75 -14.84 -4.58
CA HIS A 45 -7.01 -15.26 -5.19
C HIS A 45 -7.74 -14.04 -5.75
N CYS A 46 -7.98 -14.04 -7.06
CA CYS A 46 -8.84 -13.05 -7.72
C CYS A 46 -9.65 -13.69 -8.88
N GLY A 47 -9.68 -15.02 -8.93
CA GLY A 47 -10.26 -15.74 -10.05
C GLY A 47 -9.42 -15.59 -11.32
N LEU A 48 -10.05 -15.82 -12.48
CA LEU A 48 -9.42 -15.64 -13.78
C LEU A 48 -9.12 -14.16 -14.03
N ALA A 49 -7.86 -13.82 -14.17
CA ALA A 49 -7.44 -12.48 -14.61
C ALA A 49 -7.58 -12.39 -16.14
N VAL A 50 -8.72 -11.84 -16.59
CA VAL A 50 -9.01 -11.68 -18.03
C VAL A 50 -8.03 -10.72 -18.69
N ASN A 51 -7.67 -9.65 -17.99
CA ASN A 51 -6.61 -8.74 -18.39
C ASN A 51 -5.64 -8.53 -17.21
N PRO A 52 -4.52 -9.26 -17.17
CA PRO A 52 -3.54 -9.16 -16.07
C PRO A 52 -2.95 -7.77 -15.90
N ASP A 53 -2.79 -6.99 -16.98
CA ASP A 53 -2.20 -5.65 -16.90
C ASP A 53 -3.13 -4.66 -16.21
N VAL A 54 -4.44 -4.78 -16.43
CA VAL A 54 -5.43 -4.00 -15.69
C VAL A 54 -5.41 -4.37 -14.20
N VAL A 55 -5.30 -5.65 -13.86
CA VAL A 55 -5.20 -6.09 -12.45
C VAL A 55 -3.95 -5.49 -11.81
N ARG A 56 -2.79 -5.52 -12.49
CA ARG A 56 -1.55 -4.90 -11.98
C ARG A 56 -1.73 -3.40 -11.76
N ALA A 57 -2.27 -2.69 -12.73
CA ALA A 57 -2.49 -1.24 -12.63
C ALA A 57 -3.40 -0.89 -11.43
N GLN A 58 -4.45 -1.69 -11.18
CA GLN A 58 -5.32 -1.49 -10.01
C GLN A 58 -4.58 -1.75 -8.69
N MET A 59 -3.73 -2.77 -8.61
CA MET A 59 -2.92 -3.03 -7.42
C MET A 59 -1.91 -1.91 -7.19
N GLU A 60 -1.18 -1.47 -8.21
CA GLU A 60 -0.21 -0.37 -8.13
C GLU A 60 -0.88 0.94 -7.69
N GLY A 61 -2.02 1.28 -8.28
CA GLY A 61 -2.80 2.46 -7.92
C GLY A 61 -3.34 2.39 -6.49
N GLY A 62 -3.89 1.22 -6.09
CA GLY A 62 -4.39 0.98 -4.73
C GLY A 62 -3.29 1.08 -3.67
N ILE A 63 -2.10 0.55 -3.96
CA ILE A 63 -0.92 0.65 -3.10
C ILE A 63 -0.49 2.11 -2.94
N GLY A 64 -0.41 2.88 -4.04
CA GLY A 64 -0.06 4.30 -3.99
C GLY A 64 -1.08 5.12 -3.19
N PHE A 65 -2.37 4.85 -3.36
CA PHE A 65 -3.45 5.47 -2.58
C PHE A 65 -3.33 5.17 -1.08
N ALA A 66 -3.16 3.89 -0.73
CA ALA A 66 -3.01 3.47 0.66
C ALA A 66 -1.74 4.03 1.31
N LEU A 67 -0.63 4.06 0.56
CA LEU A 67 0.64 4.61 1.02
C LEU A 67 0.54 6.12 1.27
N SER A 68 -0.16 6.86 0.39
CA SER A 68 -0.48 8.27 0.59
C SER A 68 -1.18 8.51 1.92
N THR A 69 -2.22 7.71 2.20
CA THR A 69 -2.97 7.79 3.46
C THR A 69 -2.10 7.42 4.66
N ALA A 70 -1.29 6.36 4.56
CA ALA A 70 -0.48 5.87 5.67
C ALA A 70 0.68 6.81 6.04
N LEU A 71 1.26 7.52 5.07
CA LEU A 71 2.41 8.42 5.29
C LEU A 71 2.01 9.86 5.54
N HIS A 72 0.95 10.35 4.92
CA HIS A 72 0.59 11.76 4.88
C HIS A 72 -0.82 12.07 5.40
N GLY A 73 -1.71 11.06 5.47
CA GLY A 73 -3.11 11.25 5.83
C GLY A 73 -3.26 11.67 7.30
N ALA A 74 -3.55 12.96 7.53
CA ALA A 74 -3.88 13.48 8.85
C ALA A 74 -5.03 14.47 8.74
N ILE A 75 -6.10 14.22 9.49
CA ILE A 75 -7.25 15.10 9.60
C ILE A 75 -7.34 15.56 11.05
N THR A 76 -7.36 16.87 11.26
CA THR A 76 -7.54 17.50 12.56
C THR A 76 -8.88 18.23 12.64
N LEU A 77 -9.45 18.27 13.83
CA LEU A 77 -10.73 18.91 14.08
C LEU A 77 -10.54 20.09 15.04
N LYS A 78 -11.15 21.22 14.72
CA LYS A 78 -11.24 22.38 15.58
C LYS A 78 -12.67 22.88 15.63
N ASP A 79 -13.22 23.05 16.83
CA ASP A 79 -14.59 23.51 17.05
C ASP A 79 -15.64 22.71 16.26
N GLY A 80 -15.43 21.40 16.07
CA GLY A 80 -16.33 20.50 15.35
C GLY A 80 -16.20 20.55 13.82
N ALA A 81 -15.27 21.33 13.28
CA ALA A 81 -14.99 21.42 11.84
C ALA A 81 -13.61 20.85 11.48
N VAL A 82 -13.48 20.27 10.29
CA VAL A 82 -12.20 19.82 9.74
C VAL A 82 -11.34 21.04 9.41
N GLU A 83 -10.08 21.03 9.85
CA GLU A 83 -9.14 22.13 9.57
C GLU A 83 -8.57 22.06 8.14
N GLN A 84 -8.36 20.85 7.60
CA GLN A 84 -7.84 20.67 6.24
C GLN A 84 -8.89 21.04 5.20
N SER A 85 -8.49 21.81 4.20
CA SER A 85 -9.40 22.39 3.20
C SER A 85 -9.09 22.01 1.75
N ASN A 86 -7.82 21.70 1.44
CA ASN A 86 -7.39 21.36 0.07
C ASN A 86 -6.00 20.73 0.07
N PHE A 87 -5.43 20.49 -1.11
CA PHE A 87 -4.11 19.85 -1.30
C PHE A 87 -2.92 20.62 -0.70
N HIS A 88 -3.07 21.89 -0.33
CA HIS A 88 -2.01 22.67 0.31
C HIS A 88 -1.83 22.31 1.79
N ASP A 89 -2.86 21.81 2.45
CA ASP A 89 -2.89 21.42 3.86
C ASP A 89 -3.27 19.95 4.10
N TYR A 90 -3.50 19.20 3.00
CA TYR A 90 -3.66 17.75 2.98
C TYR A 90 -2.75 17.15 1.90
N PRO A 91 -1.46 16.90 2.22
CA PRO A 91 -0.49 16.42 1.25
C PRO A 91 -0.82 14.98 0.82
N VAL A 92 -0.51 14.68 -0.44
CA VAL A 92 -0.63 13.34 -1.01
C VAL A 92 0.73 12.85 -1.51
N LEU A 93 0.89 11.54 -1.62
CA LEU A 93 2.10 10.90 -2.12
C LEU A 93 2.52 11.49 -3.48
N ARG A 94 3.80 11.81 -3.60
CA ARG A 94 4.38 12.29 -4.86
C ARG A 94 5.07 11.14 -5.60
N LEU A 95 5.21 11.27 -6.91
CA LEU A 95 5.86 10.25 -7.75
C LEU A 95 7.27 9.87 -7.25
N ALA A 96 8.02 10.84 -6.73
CA ALA A 96 9.36 10.62 -6.17
C ALA A 96 9.37 9.77 -4.88
N GLU A 97 8.23 9.66 -4.20
CA GLU A 97 8.06 8.89 -2.96
C GLU A 97 7.52 7.48 -3.24
N MET A 98 7.01 7.24 -4.47
CA MET A 98 6.45 5.95 -4.84
C MET A 98 7.54 4.87 -4.84
N PRO A 99 7.37 3.79 -4.07
CA PRO A 99 8.33 2.68 -4.06
C PRO A 99 8.30 1.87 -5.35
N ALA A 100 9.28 1.00 -5.54
CA ALA A 100 9.15 -0.07 -6.52
C ALA A 100 8.00 -1.01 -6.13
N VAL A 101 7.06 -1.24 -7.04
CA VAL A 101 5.93 -2.15 -6.83
C VAL A 101 6.03 -3.33 -7.76
N GLU A 102 5.93 -4.54 -7.20
CA GLU A 102 5.86 -5.79 -7.96
C GLU A 102 4.52 -6.46 -7.70
N VAL A 103 3.80 -6.83 -8.76
CA VAL A 103 2.50 -7.50 -8.66
C VAL A 103 2.57 -8.90 -9.26
N HIS A 104 2.26 -9.89 -8.46
CA HIS A 104 2.16 -11.31 -8.85
C HIS A 104 0.69 -11.75 -8.79
N ILE A 105 0.20 -12.35 -9.86
CA ILE A 105 -1.18 -12.86 -9.95
C ILE A 105 -1.12 -14.37 -9.97
N ALA A 106 -1.71 -15.02 -8.97
CA ALA A 106 -1.82 -16.48 -8.96
C ALA A 106 -2.75 -16.95 -10.07
N PRO A 107 -2.34 -17.94 -10.89
CA PRO A 107 -3.19 -18.50 -11.94
C PRO A 107 -4.47 -19.11 -11.35
N SER A 108 -5.61 -18.85 -12.00
CA SER A 108 -6.90 -19.39 -11.59
C SER A 108 -7.84 -19.56 -12.77
N THR A 109 -8.68 -20.58 -12.71
CA THR A 109 -9.79 -20.82 -13.64
C THR A 109 -11.15 -20.53 -13.01
N GLN A 110 -11.16 -20.09 -11.76
CA GLN A 110 -12.40 -19.74 -11.04
C GLN A 110 -12.99 -18.45 -11.61
N PRO A 111 -14.31 -18.21 -11.40
CA PRO A 111 -14.93 -16.96 -11.80
C PRO A 111 -14.16 -15.74 -11.28
N PRO A 112 -14.05 -14.66 -12.05
CA PRO A 112 -13.40 -13.42 -11.62
C PRO A 112 -14.06 -12.85 -10.36
N THR A 113 -13.23 -12.23 -9.50
CA THR A 113 -13.66 -11.51 -8.29
C THR A 113 -13.23 -10.05 -8.36
N GLY A 114 -13.58 -9.23 -7.37
CA GLY A 114 -13.30 -7.80 -7.40
C GLY A 114 -11.81 -7.50 -7.26
N VAL A 115 -11.25 -6.72 -8.17
CA VAL A 115 -9.82 -6.36 -8.19
C VAL A 115 -9.58 -4.84 -8.20
N GLY A 116 -10.64 -4.02 -8.07
CA GLY A 116 -10.51 -2.56 -8.08
C GLY A 116 -9.73 -2.01 -6.88
N GLU A 117 -10.06 -2.46 -5.68
CA GLU A 117 -9.58 -1.86 -4.43
C GLU A 117 -8.82 -2.80 -3.49
N PRO A 118 -8.76 -4.14 -3.68
CA PRO A 118 -8.21 -5.03 -2.64
C PRO A 118 -6.70 -4.88 -2.43
N GLY A 119 -6.01 -4.09 -3.24
CA GLY A 119 -4.62 -3.66 -2.99
C GLY A 119 -4.47 -2.61 -1.89
N VAL A 120 -5.56 -1.96 -1.45
CA VAL A 120 -5.54 -0.89 -0.44
C VAL A 120 -5.39 -1.42 1.00
N PRO A 121 -6.26 -2.33 1.50
CA PRO A 121 -6.31 -2.67 2.92
C PRO A 121 -5.02 -3.30 3.48
N PRO A 122 -4.29 -4.18 2.79
CA PRO A 122 -3.13 -4.83 3.40
C PRO A 122 -1.89 -3.93 3.51
N LEU A 123 -1.86 -2.76 2.84
CA LEU A 123 -0.65 -1.94 2.84
C LEU A 123 -0.30 -1.37 4.21
N ALA A 124 -1.22 -0.66 4.84
CA ALA A 124 -0.94 0.01 6.12
C ALA A 124 -0.50 -0.96 7.22
N PRO A 125 -1.16 -2.12 7.44
CA PRO A 125 -0.68 -3.09 8.41
C PRO A 125 0.66 -3.72 8.03
N ALA A 126 0.94 -3.99 6.73
CA ALA A 126 2.25 -4.47 6.30
C ALA A 126 3.35 -3.42 6.57
N LEU A 127 3.07 -2.15 6.29
CA LEU A 127 3.98 -1.05 6.58
C LEU A 127 4.25 -0.92 8.09
N ALA A 128 3.21 -0.95 8.92
CA ALA A 128 3.35 -0.89 10.37
C ALA A 128 4.19 -2.06 10.91
N ASN A 129 3.96 -3.27 10.42
CA ASN A 129 4.77 -4.44 10.76
C ASN A 129 6.24 -4.29 10.33
N ALA A 130 6.51 -3.66 9.19
CA ALA A 130 7.87 -3.39 8.73
C ALA A 130 8.60 -2.38 9.63
N ILE A 131 7.90 -1.35 10.11
CA ILE A 131 8.46 -0.32 11.00
C ILE A 131 8.76 -0.89 12.39
N ALA A 132 7.95 -1.82 12.86
CA ALA A 132 8.07 -2.41 14.19
C ALA A 132 9.26 -3.38 14.36
N GLN A 133 9.90 -3.82 13.27
CA GLN A 133 11.10 -4.67 13.28
C GLN A 133 12.37 -3.84 13.45
#